data_2f12ec067084b745ab098ba8b13f544c
#
_entry.id   2f12ec067084b745ab098ba8b13f544c
#
_cell.length_a   1.000
_cell.length_b   1.000
_cell.length_c   1.000
_cell.angle_alpha   90.00
_cell.angle_beta   90.00
_cell.angle_gamma   90.00
#
_symmetry.space_group_name_H-M   'P 1'
#
loop_
_entity.id
_entity.type
_entity.pdbx_description
1 polymer ?
#
loop_
_entity_poly.entity_id
_entity_poly.type
_entity_poly.pdbx_seq_one_letter_code
_entity_poly.pdbx_strand_id
1 'polypeptide(L)'
;MLPDRGKQIATEPIEVKQGRLFETEPTFSNRSTKAVTFQGKLTLPVHRWYRLTPSFSPELADDIAGHFKLTRDDFVLDPFSGVGTVPLCMKHRGISACSVEINPYLHFVGTVKTRDYTALDAIESTFKRFIAEYRSSLERVPYESAPGDYLREHAEDIPRINSPERWWSPGNMAQLVSLRRTVMGFVSEPHHMDLVRMAVLGILIPVSNAKHNHVSLTFAKKPLPTVDIAGTLEQQLARMLRDLRAVSNYPAPVINVYLGNSKHLTSVLPEQTKISAVITSPPYPNRFSYARETRPHLFFFDFIDGASAVGQLETDAIGGTWGKATSVLSEGVKPKNELVDGLLAPYLHGINVSGDLMASYIVKYFNDLYDHASEVAKVCKEQARLAYVIGNSKFYEHPLPSDELLASVFGHFGFKLERIDRMRKRQSKTGLYEAVVFMRR
;
A
#
# COMPACT_ATOMS: atom_id res chain seq x y z
N MET A 1 22.99 -1.79 -53.58
CA MET A 1 21.71 -1.11 -53.66
C MET A 1 20.71 -1.89 -52.84
N LEU A 2 20.47 -1.48 -51.62
CA LEU A 2 19.38 -1.93 -50.74
C LEU A 2 18.54 -0.70 -50.43
N PRO A 3 17.20 -0.70 -50.56
CA PRO A 3 16.41 0.39 -50.11
C PRO A 3 16.01 0.20 -48.63
N ASP A 4 16.42 1.16 -47.86
CA ASP A 4 15.92 1.49 -46.53
C ASP A 4 14.41 1.80 -46.63
N ARG A 5 13.61 1.15 -45.77
CA ARG A 5 12.24 1.61 -45.44
C ARG A 5 12.00 1.46 -43.97
N GLY A 6 12.55 2.38 -43.21
CA GLY A 6 12.06 2.68 -41.87
C GLY A 6 10.61 3.18 -41.97
N LYS A 7 9.64 2.36 -41.57
CA LYS A 7 8.27 2.82 -41.32
C LYS A 7 8.26 3.59 -40.03
N GLN A 8 8.31 4.92 -40.10
CA GLN A 8 7.83 5.78 -39.03
C GLN A 8 6.33 5.52 -38.86
N ILE A 9 5.97 4.99 -37.69
CA ILE A 9 4.57 5.01 -37.26
C ILE A 9 4.28 6.44 -36.83
N ALA A 10 3.59 7.17 -37.72
CA ALA A 10 3.05 8.48 -37.41
C ALA A 10 1.99 8.29 -36.29
N THR A 11 2.32 8.67 -35.07
CA THR A 11 1.32 8.89 -34.03
C THR A 11 0.67 10.24 -34.33
N GLU A 12 -0.59 10.21 -34.74
CA GLU A 12 -1.39 11.45 -34.79
C GLU A 12 -1.45 12.04 -33.37
N PRO A 13 -1.18 13.34 -33.20
CA PRO A 13 -1.31 13.98 -31.91
C PRO A 13 -2.79 13.98 -31.50
N ILE A 14 -3.07 13.48 -30.30
CA ILE A 14 -4.41 13.58 -29.70
C ILE A 14 -4.66 15.08 -29.44
N GLU A 15 -5.58 15.68 -30.19
CA GLU A 15 -6.01 17.06 -29.95
C GLU A 15 -6.65 17.21 -28.59
N VAL A 16 -5.98 17.91 -27.70
CA VAL A 16 -6.48 18.28 -26.36
C VAL A 16 -7.47 19.43 -26.52
N LYS A 17 -8.75 19.14 -26.66
CA LYS A 17 -9.81 20.15 -26.58
C LYS A 17 -10.02 20.53 -25.12
N GLN A 18 -9.73 21.79 -24.81
CA GLN A 18 -9.98 22.50 -23.54
C GLN A 18 -10.50 21.64 -22.37
N GLY A 19 -9.61 21.02 -21.60
CA GLY A 19 -9.88 20.51 -20.26
C GLY A 19 -10.47 19.12 -20.13
N ARG A 20 -10.76 18.38 -21.23
CA ARG A 20 -11.14 16.97 -21.19
C ARG A 20 -10.54 16.21 -22.38
N LEU A 21 -9.86 15.09 -22.08
CA LEU A 21 -9.27 14.20 -23.08
C LEU A 21 -10.32 13.30 -23.78
N PHE A 22 -11.51 13.11 -23.18
CA PHE A 22 -12.57 12.23 -23.68
C PHE A 22 -13.95 12.86 -23.52
N GLU A 23 -14.83 12.69 -24.52
CA GLU A 23 -16.16 13.32 -24.58
C GLU A 23 -17.27 12.61 -23.79
N THR A 24 -16.98 11.48 -23.12
CA THR A 24 -18.02 10.71 -22.42
C THR A 24 -18.39 11.34 -21.07
N GLU A 25 -19.70 11.53 -20.85
CA GLU A 25 -20.25 11.89 -19.55
C GLU A 25 -19.83 10.87 -18.47
N PRO A 26 -19.38 11.33 -17.29
CA PRO A 26 -18.93 10.42 -16.24
C PRO A 26 -20.09 9.59 -15.69
N THR A 27 -20.11 8.31 -15.98
CA THR A 27 -21.01 7.36 -15.33
C THR A 27 -20.47 7.01 -13.95
N PHE A 28 -21.25 7.29 -12.90
CA PHE A 28 -20.94 6.83 -11.55
C PHE A 28 -21.68 5.52 -11.31
N SER A 29 -20.96 4.45 -10.98
CA SER A 29 -21.61 3.25 -10.48
C SER A 29 -22.14 3.52 -9.07
N ASN A 30 -23.36 3.05 -8.75
CA ASN A 30 -23.97 3.18 -7.42
C ASN A 30 -23.37 2.19 -6.41
N ARG A 31 -22.02 2.08 -6.35
CA ARG A 31 -21.35 1.19 -5.41
C ARG A 31 -21.36 1.79 -4.01
N SER A 32 -21.61 0.96 -3.02
CA SER A 32 -21.52 1.38 -1.63
C SER A 32 -20.07 1.74 -1.26
N THR A 33 -19.90 2.66 -0.30
CA THR A 33 -18.56 3.00 0.22
C THR A 33 -17.81 1.76 0.73
N LYS A 34 -18.54 0.79 1.33
CA LYS A 34 -17.98 -0.47 1.82
C LYS A 34 -17.42 -1.33 0.69
N ALA A 35 -18.10 -1.38 -0.45
CA ALA A 35 -17.69 -2.16 -1.62
C ALA A 35 -16.45 -1.61 -2.35
N VAL A 36 -16.07 -0.36 -2.13
CA VAL A 36 -14.93 0.28 -2.82
C VAL A 36 -13.79 0.72 -1.91
N THR A 37 -13.95 0.63 -0.57
CA THR A 37 -12.95 1.07 0.40
C THR A 37 -12.47 -0.05 1.31
N PHE A 38 -11.45 0.24 2.11
CA PHE A 38 -10.93 -0.68 3.14
C PHE A 38 -11.98 -1.21 4.13
N GLN A 39 -13.16 -0.58 4.26
CA GLN A 39 -14.19 -1.01 5.21
C GLN A 39 -14.66 -2.45 4.94
N GLY A 40 -14.68 -2.90 3.69
CA GLY A 40 -14.98 -4.29 3.33
C GLY A 40 -13.99 -5.31 3.90
N LYS A 41 -12.74 -4.91 4.19
CA LYS A 41 -11.71 -5.80 4.75
C LYS A 41 -11.96 -6.17 6.21
N LEU A 42 -12.64 -5.34 6.98
CA LEU A 42 -12.73 -5.46 8.44
C LEU A 42 -13.49 -6.72 8.90
N THR A 43 -14.24 -7.35 8.01
CA THR A 43 -15.02 -8.56 8.28
C THR A 43 -14.45 -9.82 7.61
N LEU A 44 -13.60 -9.66 6.60
CA LEU A 44 -13.09 -10.79 5.80
C LEU A 44 -11.89 -11.47 6.47
N PRO A 45 -11.86 -12.82 6.53
CA PRO A 45 -10.72 -13.56 7.04
C PRO A 45 -9.41 -13.14 6.38
N VAL A 46 -8.34 -13.17 7.12
CA VAL A 46 -6.98 -12.76 6.73
C VAL A 46 -6.86 -11.29 6.32
N HIS A 47 -7.79 -10.75 5.52
CA HIS A 47 -7.80 -9.33 5.15
C HIS A 47 -7.82 -8.40 6.38
N ARG A 48 -8.55 -8.77 7.43
CA ARG A 48 -8.75 -7.99 8.66
C ARG A 48 -7.57 -7.99 9.64
N TRP A 49 -6.47 -8.72 9.36
CA TRP A 49 -5.34 -8.81 10.29
C TRP A 49 -4.62 -7.48 10.47
N TYR A 50 -4.62 -6.66 9.43
CA TYR A 50 -4.06 -5.31 9.50
C TYR A 50 -4.93 -4.31 8.71
N ARG A 51 -5.17 -3.15 9.32
CA ARG A 51 -5.90 -2.04 8.73
C ARG A 51 -4.95 -1.01 8.15
N LEU A 52 -5.01 -0.82 6.84
CA LEU A 52 -4.43 0.34 6.15
C LEU A 52 -5.57 1.18 5.58
N THR A 53 -5.68 2.45 6.00
CA THR A 53 -6.81 3.31 5.62
C THR A 53 -6.87 3.59 4.12
N PRO A 54 -5.76 3.96 3.43
CA PRO A 54 -5.77 4.16 1.99
C PRO A 54 -5.56 2.83 1.27
N SER A 55 -6.62 2.07 1.11
CA SER A 55 -6.61 0.84 0.29
C SER A 55 -8.00 0.55 -0.26
N PHE A 56 -8.07 -0.04 -1.45
CA PHE A 56 -9.35 -0.43 -2.03
C PHE A 56 -9.84 -1.78 -1.50
N SER A 57 -11.11 -2.10 -1.78
CA SER A 57 -11.75 -3.26 -1.18
C SER A 57 -11.38 -4.57 -1.87
N PRO A 58 -11.39 -5.71 -1.15
CA PRO A 58 -11.32 -7.03 -1.73
C PRO A 58 -12.45 -7.30 -2.73
N GLU A 59 -13.66 -6.82 -2.45
CA GLU A 59 -14.82 -6.94 -3.33
C GLU A 59 -14.58 -6.29 -4.69
N LEU A 60 -13.96 -5.10 -4.73
CA LEU A 60 -13.61 -4.46 -5.99
C LEU A 60 -12.54 -5.24 -6.76
N ALA A 61 -11.52 -5.78 -6.07
CA ALA A 61 -10.50 -6.62 -6.71
C ALA A 61 -11.14 -7.88 -7.32
N ASP A 62 -12.07 -8.49 -6.60
CA ASP A 62 -12.81 -9.67 -7.03
C ASP A 62 -13.70 -9.38 -8.24
N ASP A 63 -14.44 -8.27 -8.23
CA ASP A 63 -15.26 -7.80 -9.34
C ASP A 63 -14.44 -7.53 -10.61
N ILE A 64 -13.27 -6.89 -10.46
CA ILE A 64 -12.37 -6.65 -11.60
C ILE A 64 -11.85 -7.97 -12.17
N ALA A 65 -11.47 -8.92 -11.32
CA ALA A 65 -11.04 -10.24 -11.76
C ALA A 65 -12.16 -10.97 -12.52
N GLY A 66 -13.41 -10.89 -12.03
CA GLY A 66 -14.59 -11.41 -12.72
C GLY A 66 -14.87 -10.72 -14.05
N HIS A 67 -14.76 -9.38 -14.10
CA HIS A 67 -14.92 -8.60 -15.34
C HIS A 67 -13.88 -8.99 -16.40
N PHE A 68 -12.63 -9.20 -15.99
CA PHE A 68 -11.58 -9.69 -16.86
C PHE A 68 -11.71 -11.17 -17.22
N LYS A 69 -12.66 -11.89 -16.61
CA LYS A 69 -12.84 -13.35 -16.77
C LYS A 69 -11.52 -14.09 -16.53
N LEU A 70 -10.81 -13.70 -15.45
CA LEU A 70 -9.53 -14.33 -15.11
C LEU A 70 -9.73 -15.79 -14.74
N THR A 71 -8.79 -16.63 -15.18
CA THR A 71 -8.75 -18.07 -14.96
C THR A 71 -7.43 -18.47 -14.26
N ARG A 72 -7.26 -19.76 -14.00
CA ARG A 72 -6.01 -20.30 -13.42
C ARG A 72 -4.79 -20.16 -14.33
N ASP A 73 -5.01 -19.95 -15.63
CA ASP A 73 -3.96 -19.77 -16.64
C ASP A 73 -3.45 -18.31 -16.69
N ASP A 74 -4.15 -17.42 -16.03
CA ASP A 74 -3.74 -16.01 -15.90
C ASP A 74 -2.68 -15.85 -14.81
N PHE A 75 -1.81 -14.83 -15.00
CA PHE A 75 -0.85 -14.40 -14.01
C PHE A 75 -1.04 -12.89 -13.75
N VAL A 76 -1.44 -12.56 -12.53
CA VAL A 76 -1.85 -11.20 -12.15
C VAL A 76 -0.72 -10.47 -11.46
N LEU A 77 -0.52 -9.19 -11.78
CA LEU A 77 0.41 -8.29 -11.08
C LEU A 77 -0.36 -7.21 -10.31
N ASP A 78 0.04 -6.99 -9.07
CA ASP A 78 -0.25 -5.75 -8.31
C ASP A 78 1.07 -5.02 -8.01
N PRO A 79 1.45 -3.98 -8.80
CA PRO A 79 2.70 -3.26 -8.60
C PRO A 79 2.69 -2.29 -7.40
N PHE A 80 1.58 -2.17 -6.69
CA PHE A 80 1.41 -1.34 -5.49
C PHE A 80 0.66 -2.12 -4.40
N SER A 81 1.26 -3.23 -3.98
CA SER A 81 0.66 -4.29 -3.16
C SER A 81 0.01 -3.79 -1.87
N GLY A 82 0.60 -2.77 -1.23
CA GLY A 82 0.17 -2.31 0.09
C GLY A 82 0.11 -3.49 1.06
N VAL A 83 -1.09 -3.77 1.59
CA VAL A 83 -1.32 -4.88 2.52
C VAL A 83 -1.68 -6.21 1.84
N GLY A 84 -1.39 -6.37 0.55
CA GLY A 84 -1.61 -7.61 -0.17
C GLY A 84 -3.07 -7.92 -0.50
N THR A 85 -3.89 -6.90 -0.80
CA THR A 85 -5.32 -7.11 -1.09
C THR A 85 -5.53 -7.92 -2.36
N VAL A 86 -4.93 -7.51 -3.47
CA VAL A 86 -5.09 -8.18 -4.77
C VAL A 86 -4.50 -9.58 -4.75
N PRO A 87 -3.23 -9.80 -4.35
CA PRO A 87 -2.67 -11.16 -4.35
C PRO A 87 -3.45 -12.10 -3.43
N LEU A 88 -4.01 -11.64 -2.31
CA LEU A 88 -4.86 -12.47 -1.44
C LEU A 88 -6.22 -12.80 -2.11
N CYS A 89 -6.84 -11.87 -2.83
CA CYS A 89 -8.05 -12.14 -3.62
C CYS A 89 -7.77 -13.15 -4.73
N MET A 90 -6.66 -13.01 -5.44
CA MET A 90 -6.27 -13.96 -6.49
C MET A 90 -6.00 -15.35 -5.92
N LYS A 91 -5.34 -15.43 -4.75
CA LYS A 91 -5.15 -16.69 -4.03
C LYS A 91 -6.47 -17.39 -3.76
N HIS A 92 -7.47 -16.68 -3.24
CA HIS A 92 -8.79 -17.25 -2.94
C HIS A 92 -9.53 -17.75 -4.20
N ARG A 93 -9.24 -17.14 -5.36
CA ARG A 93 -9.77 -17.59 -6.67
C ARG A 93 -8.97 -18.73 -7.30
N GLY A 94 -7.84 -19.14 -6.72
CA GLY A 94 -6.94 -20.13 -7.32
C GLY A 94 -6.18 -19.59 -8.54
N ILE A 95 -5.98 -18.28 -8.63
CA ILE A 95 -5.27 -17.57 -9.70
C ILE A 95 -3.90 -17.18 -9.21
N SER A 96 -2.86 -17.49 -9.97
CA SER A 96 -1.48 -17.12 -9.62
C SER A 96 -1.27 -15.61 -9.76
N ALA A 97 -0.51 -15.04 -8.83
CA ALA A 97 -0.25 -13.61 -8.82
C ALA A 97 1.13 -13.28 -8.26
N CYS A 98 1.65 -12.13 -8.67
CA CYS A 98 2.76 -11.49 -7.98
C CYS A 98 2.41 -10.05 -7.63
N SER A 99 3.10 -9.52 -6.65
CA SER A 99 2.94 -8.12 -6.27
C SER A 99 4.27 -7.51 -5.85
N VAL A 100 4.37 -6.18 -5.97
CA VAL A 100 5.55 -5.41 -5.60
C VAL A 100 5.15 -4.37 -4.56
N GLU A 101 5.95 -4.24 -3.51
CA GLU A 101 5.75 -3.27 -2.43
C GLU A 101 7.09 -2.63 -2.05
N ILE A 102 7.14 -1.31 -2.03
CA ILE A 102 8.34 -0.55 -1.70
C ILE A 102 8.56 -0.41 -0.19
N ASN A 103 7.47 -0.43 0.60
CA ASN A 103 7.52 -0.30 2.04
C ASN A 103 7.81 -1.67 2.67
N PRO A 104 8.96 -1.86 3.35
CA PRO A 104 9.37 -3.18 3.85
C PRO A 104 8.41 -3.78 4.88
N TYR A 105 7.74 -2.94 5.68
CA TYR A 105 6.70 -3.42 6.59
C TYR A 105 5.45 -3.91 5.84
N LEU A 106 4.96 -3.16 4.85
CA LEU A 106 3.79 -3.58 4.07
C LEU A 106 4.10 -4.81 3.21
N HIS A 107 5.33 -4.92 2.69
CA HIS A 107 5.83 -6.15 2.07
C HIS A 107 5.73 -7.35 3.02
N PHE A 108 6.21 -7.21 4.27
CA PHE A 108 6.06 -8.26 5.30
C PHE A 108 4.58 -8.62 5.50
N VAL A 109 3.69 -7.63 5.65
CA VAL A 109 2.24 -7.86 5.80
C VAL A 109 1.67 -8.65 4.63
N GLY A 110 1.97 -8.25 3.40
CA GLY A 110 1.54 -8.95 2.17
C GLY A 110 2.04 -10.39 2.14
N THR A 111 3.31 -10.60 2.42
CA THR A 111 3.94 -11.93 2.46
C THR A 111 3.30 -12.85 3.47
N VAL A 112 3.12 -12.40 4.72
CA VAL A 112 2.50 -13.22 5.78
C VAL A 112 1.06 -13.56 5.46
N LYS A 113 0.28 -12.63 4.91
CA LYS A 113 -1.13 -12.86 4.57
C LYS A 113 -1.34 -13.80 3.39
N THR A 114 -0.40 -13.86 2.46
CA THR A 114 -0.54 -14.66 1.24
C THR A 114 0.13 -16.03 1.31
N ARG A 115 0.95 -16.27 2.32
CA ARG A 115 1.60 -17.57 2.56
C ARG A 115 0.58 -18.68 2.84
N ASP A 116 0.92 -19.92 2.48
CA ASP A 116 0.17 -21.12 2.86
C ASP A 116 0.58 -21.59 4.26
N TYR A 117 -0.42 -21.94 5.06
CA TYR A 117 -0.25 -22.45 6.42
C TYR A 117 -1.02 -23.77 6.56
N THR A 118 -0.30 -24.86 6.72
CA THR A 118 -0.89 -26.22 6.75
C THR A 118 -0.94 -26.84 8.15
N ALA A 119 0.05 -26.59 9.00
CA ALA A 119 0.16 -27.20 10.33
C ALA A 119 -0.56 -26.36 11.41
N LEU A 120 -1.89 -26.21 11.31
CA LEU A 120 -2.67 -25.28 12.14
C LEU A 120 -2.60 -25.61 13.64
N ASP A 121 -2.52 -26.89 14.03
CA ASP A 121 -2.40 -27.29 15.43
C ASP A 121 -1.01 -26.94 16.00
N ALA A 122 0.06 -27.05 15.21
CA ALA A 122 1.40 -26.59 15.60
C ALA A 122 1.45 -25.07 15.74
N ILE A 123 0.76 -24.32 14.88
CA ILE A 123 0.60 -22.87 15.00
C ILE A 123 -0.15 -22.53 16.29
N GLU A 124 -1.26 -23.19 16.60
CA GLU A 124 -2.00 -22.99 17.85
C GLU A 124 -1.15 -23.26 19.07
N SER A 125 -0.38 -24.36 19.07
CA SER A 125 0.56 -24.68 20.13
C SER A 125 1.63 -23.59 20.32
N THR A 126 2.18 -23.08 19.20
CA THR A 126 3.14 -21.96 19.24
C THR A 126 2.51 -20.71 19.85
N PHE A 127 1.28 -20.35 19.47
CA PHE A 127 0.59 -19.19 20.03
C PHE A 127 0.36 -19.32 21.53
N LYS A 128 -0.09 -20.49 22.00
CA LYS A 128 -0.30 -20.76 23.44
C LYS A 128 1.00 -20.64 24.23
N ARG A 129 2.09 -21.25 23.75
CA ARG A 129 3.42 -21.17 24.39
C ARG A 129 3.93 -19.72 24.43
N PHE A 130 3.81 -19.00 23.31
CA PHE A 130 4.25 -17.61 23.22
C PHE A 130 3.52 -16.70 24.23
N ILE A 131 2.18 -16.80 24.29
CA ILE A 131 1.38 -16.01 25.24
C ILE A 131 1.74 -16.34 26.69
N ALA A 132 1.95 -17.62 27.02
CA ALA A 132 2.36 -18.04 28.36
C ALA A 132 3.73 -17.44 28.73
N GLU A 133 4.70 -17.48 27.83
CA GLU A 133 6.04 -16.89 28.07
C GLU A 133 5.95 -15.35 28.16
N TYR A 134 5.19 -14.69 27.33
CA TYR A 134 5.00 -13.24 27.44
C TYR A 134 4.33 -12.86 28.79
N ARG A 135 3.28 -13.57 29.22
CA ARG A 135 2.64 -13.33 30.51
C ARG A 135 3.64 -13.51 31.66
N SER A 136 4.44 -14.57 31.64
CA SER A 136 5.50 -14.77 32.62
C SER A 136 6.58 -13.67 32.62
N SER A 137 6.92 -13.15 31.41
CA SER A 137 7.85 -12.02 31.33
C SER A 137 7.26 -10.74 31.96
N LEU A 138 5.95 -10.50 31.82
CA LEU A 138 5.27 -9.34 32.40
C LEU A 138 5.25 -9.33 33.94
N GLU A 139 5.32 -10.46 34.61
CA GLU A 139 5.41 -10.55 36.11
C GLU A 139 6.62 -9.77 36.66
N ARG A 140 7.66 -9.59 35.83
CA ARG A 140 8.90 -8.88 36.17
C ARG A 140 8.92 -7.43 35.71
N VAL A 141 7.85 -6.95 35.01
CA VAL A 141 7.77 -5.60 34.46
C VAL A 141 6.90 -4.73 35.37
N PRO A 142 7.43 -3.70 36.01
CA PRO A 142 6.66 -2.82 36.91
C PRO A 142 5.87 -1.77 36.10
N TYR A 143 5.06 -2.22 35.10
CA TYR A 143 4.40 -1.34 34.15
C TYR A 143 3.30 -0.46 34.76
N GLU A 144 2.79 -0.79 35.95
CA GLU A 144 1.82 0.02 36.70
C GLU A 144 2.48 0.95 37.71
N SER A 145 3.55 0.50 38.39
CA SER A 145 4.14 1.19 39.52
C SER A 145 5.37 2.05 39.16
N ALA A 146 6.28 1.51 38.37
CA ALA A 146 7.53 2.19 37.99
C ALA A 146 7.96 1.92 36.54
N PRO A 147 7.11 2.19 35.55
CA PRO A 147 7.46 1.89 34.16
C PRO A 147 8.69 2.62 33.64
N GLY A 148 8.97 3.82 34.17
CA GLY A 148 10.12 4.62 33.77
C GLY A 148 11.47 3.99 34.13
N ASP A 149 11.56 3.26 35.26
CA ASP A 149 12.77 2.58 35.64
C ASP A 149 13.07 1.42 34.68
N TYR A 150 12.08 0.60 34.39
CA TYR A 150 12.18 -0.48 33.42
C TYR A 150 12.59 0.02 32.05
N LEU A 151 11.99 1.12 31.60
CA LEU A 151 12.31 1.70 30.28
C LEU A 151 13.73 2.29 30.21
N ARG A 152 14.28 2.79 31.33
CA ARG A 152 15.69 3.22 31.37
C ARG A 152 16.65 2.04 31.31
N GLU A 153 16.34 0.94 31.99
CA GLU A 153 17.14 -0.29 31.97
C GLU A 153 17.16 -0.96 30.60
N HIS A 154 16.07 -0.79 29.82
CA HIS A 154 15.88 -1.40 28.49
C HIS A 154 15.75 -0.35 27.37
N ALA A 155 16.53 0.74 27.47
CA ALA A 155 16.43 1.84 26.53
C ALA A 155 16.74 1.45 25.07
N GLU A 156 17.63 0.47 24.87
CA GLU A 156 17.99 -0.06 23.56
C GLU A 156 16.86 -0.83 22.87
N ASP A 157 15.91 -1.36 23.64
CA ASP A 157 14.75 -2.10 23.10
C ASP A 157 13.54 -1.20 22.78
N ILE A 158 13.62 0.09 23.15
CA ILE A 158 12.60 1.08 22.77
C ILE A 158 12.67 1.30 21.26
N PRO A 159 11.54 1.21 20.53
CA PRO A 159 11.53 1.49 19.08
C PRO A 159 12.13 2.87 18.76
N ARG A 160 13.03 2.95 17.78
CA ARG A 160 13.76 4.18 17.39
C ARG A 160 12.87 5.20 16.65
N ILE A 161 11.60 5.27 17.02
CA ILE A 161 10.65 6.25 16.49
C ILE A 161 10.84 7.59 17.19
N ASN A 162 10.65 8.68 16.46
CA ASN A 162 10.70 10.01 17.07
C ASN A 162 9.56 10.17 18.09
N SER A 163 9.93 10.63 19.32
CA SER A 163 9.00 10.86 20.43
C SER A 163 8.15 9.62 20.77
N PRO A 164 8.77 8.48 21.16
CA PRO A 164 8.05 7.24 21.45
C PRO A 164 7.00 7.41 22.56
N GLU A 165 7.21 8.32 23.52
CA GLU A 165 6.28 8.70 24.59
C GLU A 165 4.98 9.33 24.09
N ARG A 166 5.00 9.90 22.91
CA ARG A 166 3.80 10.41 22.24
C ARG A 166 2.91 9.28 21.71
N TRP A 167 3.55 8.16 21.32
CA TRP A 167 2.86 7.01 20.75
C TRP A 167 2.24 6.13 21.83
N TRP A 168 2.95 5.86 22.92
CA TRP A 168 2.49 4.97 23.97
C TRP A 168 2.72 5.59 25.34
N SER A 169 1.75 5.42 26.24
CA SER A 169 1.95 5.77 27.66
C SER A 169 3.08 4.92 28.26
N PRO A 170 3.76 5.40 29.31
CA PRO A 170 4.91 4.68 29.88
C PRO A 170 4.61 3.21 30.24
N GLY A 171 3.43 2.93 30.85
CA GLY A 171 3.04 1.56 31.20
C GLY A 171 2.80 0.67 29.95
N ASN A 172 2.17 1.22 28.90
CA ASN A 172 1.98 0.49 27.65
C ASN A 172 3.31 0.28 26.93
N MET A 173 4.21 1.26 26.96
CA MET A 173 5.55 1.14 26.37
C MET A 173 6.38 0.07 27.09
N ALA A 174 6.36 0.00 28.42
CA ALA A 174 7.07 -1.02 29.19
C ALA A 174 6.59 -2.43 28.84
N GLN A 175 5.28 -2.64 28.72
CA GLN A 175 4.72 -3.91 28.24
C GLN A 175 5.15 -4.23 26.81
N LEU A 176 5.16 -3.24 25.89
CA LEU A 176 5.57 -3.43 24.50
C LEU A 176 7.07 -3.72 24.36
N VAL A 177 7.93 -3.11 25.17
CA VAL A 177 9.37 -3.42 25.23
C VAL A 177 9.58 -4.87 25.70
N SER A 178 8.90 -5.30 26.76
CA SER A 178 8.91 -6.70 27.19
C SER A 178 8.39 -7.64 26.10
N LEU A 179 7.31 -7.27 25.40
CA LEU A 179 6.78 -8.06 24.27
C LEU A 179 7.79 -8.19 23.13
N ARG A 180 8.44 -7.09 22.73
CA ARG A 180 9.49 -7.11 21.72
C ARG A 180 10.63 -8.06 22.10
N ARG A 181 11.12 -7.97 23.34
CA ARG A 181 12.17 -8.85 23.89
C ARG A 181 11.73 -10.31 23.86
N THR A 182 10.49 -10.59 24.27
CA THR A 182 9.92 -11.94 24.20
C THR A 182 9.90 -12.47 22.76
N VAL A 183 9.45 -11.65 21.78
CA VAL A 183 9.46 -12.04 20.35
C VAL A 183 10.86 -12.35 19.86
N MET A 184 11.86 -11.56 20.27
CA MET A 184 13.25 -11.74 19.81
C MET A 184 13.94 -12.95 20.45
N GLY A 185 13.54 -13.33 21.67
CA GLY A 185 14.09 -14.48 22.40
C GLY A 185 13.34 -15.79 22.18
N PHE A 186 12.11 -15.75 21.70
CA PHE A 186 11.27 -16.95 21.56
C PHE A 186 11.65 -17.77 20.34
N VAL A 187 11.92 -19.06 20.55
CA VAL A 187 12.32 -19.99 19.48
C VAL A 187 11.13 -20.82 19.00
N SER A 188 10.84 -20.71 17.73
CA SER A 188 9.83 -21.52 17.03
C SER A 188 10.09 -21.51 15.51
N GLU A 189 9.25 -22.21 14.74
CA GLU A 189 9.27 -22.19 13.28
C GLU A 189 9.20 -20.75 12.75
N PRO A 190 10.06 -20.35 11.79
CA PRO A 190 10.10 -18.98 11.28
C PRO A 190 8.72 -18.47 10.83
N HIS A 191 7.93 -19.32 10.15
CA HIS A 191 6.61 -18.94 9.64
C HIS A 191 5.58 -18.74 10.76
N HIS A 192 5.70 -19.48 11.87
CA HIS A 192 4.87 -19.25 13.05
C HIS A 192 5.27 -17.94 13.74
N MET A 193 6.57 -17.63 13.78
CA MET A 193 7.06 -16.36 14.31
C MET A 193 6.63 -15.16 13.48
N ASP A 194 6.54 -15.31 12.17
CA ASP A 194 5.97 -14.26 11.31
C ASP A 194 4.50 -13.97 11.65
N LEU A 195 3.70 -15.01 11.96
CA LEU A 195 2.33 -14.82 12.44
C LEU A 195 2.28 -14.11 13.80
N VAL A 196 3.17 -14.46 14.73
CA VAL A 196 3.29 -13.78 16.02
C VAL A 196 3.67 -12.31 15.82
N ARG A 197 4.71 -12.02 15.01
CA ARG A 197 5.09 -10.63 14.66
C ARG A 197 3.94 -9.87 14.02
N MET A 198 3.20 -10.50 13.11
CA MET A 198 2.04 -9.91 12.48
C MET A 198 0.93 -9.57 13.48
N ALA A 199 0.69 -10.43 14.46
CA ALA A 199 -0.27 -10.18 15.55
C ALA A 199 0.16 -8.98 16.42
N VAL A 200 1.44 -8.93 16.80
CA VAL A 200 2.02 -7.82 17.57
C VAL A 200 1.87 -6.50 16.80
N LEU A 201 2.25 -6.48 15.53
CA LEU A 201 2.11 -5.29 14.68
C LEU A 201 0.64 -4.87 14.53
N GLY A 202 -0.28 -5.81 14.49
CA GLY A 202 -1.72 -5.55 14.41
C GLY A 202 -2.30 -4.85 15.64
N ILE A 203 -1.67 -4.97 16.82
CA ILE A 203 -2.15 -4.34 18.04
C ILE A 203 -1.47 -3.00 18.37
N LEU A 204 -0.38 -2.62 17.69
CA LEU A 204 0.40 -1.42 18.03
C LEU A 204 -0.44 -0.14 18.08
N ILE A 205 -1.33 0.08 17.11
CA ILE A 205 -2.21 1.26 17.09
C ILE A 205 -3.35 1.13 18.11
N PRO A 206 -4.06 -0.01 18.23
CA PRO A 206 -5.06 -0.22 19.28
C PRO A 206 -4.58 0.08 20.72
N VAL A 207 -3.33 -0.21 21.04
CA VAL A 207 -2.76 0.05 22.38
C VAL A 207 -1.96 1.36 22.46
N SER A 208 -2.05 2.22 21.45
CA SER A 208 -1.34 3.51 21.38
C SER A 208 -2.23 4.70 21.66
N ASN A 209 -1.60 5.86 21.83
CA ASN A 209 -2.28 7.15 21.92
C ASN A 209 -2.77 7.64 20.53
N ALA A 210 -2.45 6.91 19.45
CA ALA A 210 -2.88 7.23 18.10
C ALA A 210 -4.23 6.58 17.77
N LYS A 211 -4.97 7.23 16.89
CA LYS A 211 -6.25 6.72 16.37
C LYS A 211 -6.26 6.80 14.85
N HIS A 212 -6.79 5.77 14.22
CA HIS A 212 -7.15 5.88 12.81
C HIS A 212 -8.25 6.94 12.66
N ASN A 213 -7.93 8.01 11.95
CA ASN A 213 -8.89 9.02 11.54
C ASN A 213 -9.15 8.91 10.04
N HIS A 214 -10.07 9.74 9.52
CA HIS A 214 -10.54 9.65 8.14
C HIS A 214 -9.43 9.79 7.08
N VAL A 215 -8.35 10.51 7.37
CA VAL A 215 -7.28 10.82 6.40
C VAL A 215 -5.92 10.24 6.83
N SER A 216 -5.61 10.21 8.13
CA SER A 216 -4.32 9.74 8.66
C SER A 216 -4.43 9.44 10.15
N LEU A 217 -3.37 8.86 10.73
CA LEU A 217 -3.26 8.71 12.18
C LEU A 217 -3.27 10.07 12.87
N THR A 218 -4.09 10.20 13.91
CA THR A 218 -4.15 11.37 14.78
C THR A 218 -3.96 10.95 16.24
N PHE A 219 -3.36 11.81 17.05
CA PHE A 219 -3.17 11.53 18.47
C PHE A 219 -4.39 11.96 19.29
N ALA A 220 -4.72 11.17 20.30
CA ALA A 220 -5.74 11.52 21.28
C ALA A 220 -5.28 12.72 22.12
N LYS A 221 -6.23 13.54 22.57
CA LYS A 221 -5.93 14.68 23.47
C LYS A 221 -5.40 14.23 24.84
N LYS A 222 -5.83 13.07 25.30
CA LYS A 222 -5.36 12.42 26.54
C LYS A 222 -4.69 11.11 26.19
N PRO A 223 -3.56 10.78 26.84
CA PRO A 223 -2.92 9.48 26.68
C PRO A 223 -3.87 8.34 27.00
N LEU A 224 -3.71 7.21 26.33
CA LEU A 224 -4.42 5.98 26.65
C LEU A 224 -3.93 5.49 28.04
N PRO A 225 -4.81 5.09 28.94
CA PRO A 225 -4.39 4.46 30.18
C PRO A 225 -3.62 3.16 29.92
N THR A 226 -2.96 2.63 30.91
CA THR A 226 -2.36 1.29 30.84
C THR A 226 -3.47 0.27 30.56
N VAL A 227 -3.25 -0.57 29.55
CA VAL A 227 -4.20 -1.59 29.05
C VAL A 227 -3.57 -2.99 29.14
N ASP A 228 -4.41 -4.03 29.15
CA ASP A 228 -3.95 -5.42 29.05
C ASP A 228 -3.50 -5.72 27.62
N ILE A 229 -2.20 -5.56 27.37
CA ILE A 229 -1.60 -5.85 26.05
C ILE A 229 -1.56 -7.36 25.81
N ALA A 230 -1.33 -8.17 26.83
CA ALA A 230 -1.29 -9.64 26.69
C ALA A 230 -2.66 -10.18 26.25
N GLY A 231 -3.75 -9.74 26.89
CA GLY A 231 -5.11 -10.13 26.49
C GLY A 231 -5.49 -9.61 25.09
N THR A 232 -5.05 -8.38 24.73
CA THR A 232 -5.27 -7.83 23.39
C THR A 232 -4.56 -8.66 22.33
N LEU A 233 -3.31 -9.07 22.58
CA LEU A 233 -2.51 -9.92 21.68
C LEU A 233 -3.12 -11.32 21.56
N GLU A 234 -3.53 -11.94 22.67
CA GLU A 234 -4.17 -13.25 22.68
C GLU A 234 -5.45 -13.26 21.81
N GLN A 235 -6.28 -12.23 21.93
CA GLN A 235 -7.47 -12.06 21.07
C GLN A 235 -7.10 -11.95 19.59
N GLN A 236 -6.02 -11.24 19.27
CA GLN A 236 -5.54 -11.08 17.89
C GLN A 236 -5.03 -12.43 17.34
N LEU A 237 -4.22 -13.16 18.10
CA LEU A 237 -3.72 -14.50 17.71
C LEU A 237 -4.87 -15.49 17.52
N ALA A 238 -5.84 -15.51 18.44
CA ALA A 238 -7.03 -16.34 18.32
C ALA A 238 -7.88 -16.01 17.09
N ARG A 239 -7.98 -14.72 16.74
CA ARG A 239 -8.65 -14.27 15.51
C ARG A 239 -7.90 -14.78 14.28
N MET A 240 -6.59 -14.62 14.24
CA MET A 240 -5.77 -15.08 13.12
C MET A 240 -5.87 -16.59 12.92
N LEU A 241 -5.84 -17.37 14.00
CA LEU A 241 -6.01 -18.84 13.92
C LEU A 241 -7.38 -19.24 13.37
N ARG A 242 -8.46 -18.56 13.82
CA ARG A 242 -9.80 -18.78 13.24
C ARG A 242 -9.85 -18.48 11.76
N ASP A 243 -9.19 -17.40 11.34
CA ASP A 243 -9.15 -17.01 9.92
C ASP A 243 -8.38 -18.05 9.09
N LEU A 244 -7.24 -18.54 9.57
CA LEU A 244 -6.48 -19.60 8.90
C LEU A 244 -7.32 -20.87 8.72
N ARG A 245 -8.06 -21.28 9.77
CA ARG A 245 -8.98 -22.42 9.68
C ARG A 245 -10.10 -22.18 8.65
N ALA A 246 -10.62 -20.96 8.57
CA ALA A 246 -11.68 -20.62 7.62
C ALA A 246 -11.23 -20.67 6.15
N VAL A 247 -9.94 -20.44 5.88
CA VAL A 247 -9.39 -20.42 4.51
C VAL A 247 -8.54 -21.66 4.17
N SER A 248 -8.44 -22.65 5.06
CA SER A 248 -7.56 -23.82 4.91
C SER A 248 -7.86 -24.69 3.68
N ASN A 249 -9.10 -24.65 3.19
CA ASN A 249 -9.54 -25.39 2.02
C ASN A 249 -9.47 -24.61 0.70
N TYR A 250 -8.93 -23.39 0.74
CA TYR A 250 -8.81 -22.58 -0.47
C TYR A 250 -7.67 -23.10 -1.36
N PRO A 251 -7.74 -22.86 -2.68
CA PRO A 251 -6.65 -23.21 -3.58
C PRO A 251 -5.33 -22.58 -3.16
N ALA A 252 -4.21 -23.23 -3.45
CA ALA A 252 -2.86 -22.73 -3.18
C ALA A 252 -2.12 -22.42 -4.51
N PRO A 253 -2.52 -21.38 -5.26
CA PRO A 253 -1.81 -20.95 -6.45
C PRO A 253 -0.46 -20.31 -6.08
N VAL A 254 0.41 -20.08 -7.06
CA VAL A 254 1.68 -19.39 -6.82
C VAL A 254 1.40 -17.91 -6.53
N ILE A 255 1.71 -17.49 -5.31
CA ILE A 255 1.63 -16.08 -4.90
C ILE A 255 3.02 -15.62 -4.43
N ASN A 256 3.55 -14.59 -5.07
CA ASN A 256 4.82 -13.99 -4.70
C ASN A 256 4.65 -12.50 -4.37
N VAL A 257 5.22 -12.06 -3.25
CA VAL A 257 5.28 -10.65 -2.88
C VAL A 257 6.74 -10.22 -2.87
N TYR A 258 7.09 -9.25 -3.70
CA TYR A 258 8.47 -8.77 -3.86
C TYR A 258 8.65 -7.43 -3.16
N LEU A 259 9.74 -7.27 -2.42
CA LEU A 259 10.19 -5.96 -1.93
C LEU A 259 10.88 -5.22 -3.08
N GLY A 260 10.34 -4.08 -3.49
CA GLY A 260 10.90 -3.34 -4.60
C GLY A 260 10.08 -2.13 -5.01
N ASN A 261 10.57 -1.44 -6.04
CA ASN A 261 9.94 -0.24 -6.58
C ASN A 261 9.26 -0.55 -7.92
N SER A 262 8.01 -0.18 -8.05
CA SER A 262 7.21 -0.37 -9.28
C SER A 262 7.76 0.37 -10.51
N LYS A 263 8.70 1.30 -10.33
CA LYS A 263 9.45 1.98 -11.40
C LYS A 263 10.59 1.13 -11.97
N HIS A 264 10.81 -0.08 -11.42
CA HIS A 264 11.92 -0.97 -11.78
C HIS A 264 11.47 -2.44 -11.81
N LEU A 265 10.27 -2.72 -12.35
CA LEU A 265 9.67 -4.07 -12.34
C LEU A 265 10.55 -5.12 -13.00
N THR A 266 11.26 -4.77 -14.07
CA THR A 266 12.16 -5.70 -14.78
C THR A 266 13.36 -6.15 -13.96
N SER A 267 13.76 -5.38 -12.95
CA SER A 267 14.83 -5.77 -12.02
C SER A 267 14.31 -6.44 -10.74
N VAL A 268 13.03 -6.28 -10.44
CA VAL A 268 12.38 -6.83 -9.24
C VAL A 268 11.76 -8.20 -9.52
N LEU A 269 11.11 -8.35 -10.66
CA LEU A 269 10.45 -9.60 -11.06
C LEU A 269 11.42 -10.54 -11.76
N PRO A 270 11.23 -11.87 -11.66
CA PRO A 270 12.00 -12.83 -12.44
C PRO A 270 11.96 -12.51 -13.95
N GLU A 271 13.08 -12.67 -14.64
CA GLU A 271 13.29 -12.25 -16.04
C GLU A 271 12.23 -12.78 -17.02
N GLN A 272 11.73 -13.99 -16.79
CA GLN A 272 10.73 -14.62 -17.66
C GLN A 272 9.28 -14.31 -17.26
N THR A 273 9.06 -13.42 -16.30
CA THR A 273 7.70 -13.07 -15.85
C THR A 273 6.91 -12.44 -16.99
N LYS A 274 5.75 -13.03 -17.29
CA LYS A 274 4.82 -12.55 -18.31
C LYS A 274 3.42 -12.36 -17.71
N ILE A 275 3.03 -11.12 -17.55
CA ILE A 275 1.80 -10.68 -16.89
C ILE A 275 0.64 -10.67 -17.88
N SER A 276 -0.46 -11.34 -17.55
CA SER A 276 -1.71 -11.34 -18.35
C SER A 276 -2.74 -10.31 -17.87
N ALA A 277 -2.65 -9.89 -16.60
CA ALA A 277 -3.49 -8.81 -16.08
C ALA A 277 -2.79 -8.02 -14.97
N VAL A 278 -3.08 -6.71 -14.91
CA VAL A 278 -2.68 -5.82 -13.82
C VAL A 278 -3.95 -5.35 -13.11
N ILE A 279 -4.03 -5.55 -11.80
CA ILE A 279 -5.11 -5.03 -10.95
C ILE A 279 -4.43 -4.30 -9.79
N THR A 280 -4.63 -2.99 -9.69
CA THR A 280 -3.88 -2.20 -8.72
C THR A 280 -4.54 -0.87 -8.37
N SER A 281 -4.09 -0.28 -7.27
CA SER A 281 -4.39 1.10 -6.89
C SER A 281 -3.08 1.82 -6.60
N PRO A 282 -2.56 2.63 -7.54
CA PRO A 282 -1.33 3.39 -7.33
C PRO A 282 -1.54 4.44 -6.23
N PRO A 283 -0.48 5.00 -5.63
CA PRO A 283 -0.60 6.19 -4.81
C PRO A 283 -1.33 7.29 -5.58
N TYR A 284 -2.31 7.95 -4.92
CA TYR A 284 -3.03 9.06 -5.56
C TYR A 284 -2.22 10.35 -5.47
N PRO A 285 -2.32 11.26 -6.44
CA PRO A 285 -1.69 12.56 -6.35
C PRO A 285 -2.42 13.47 -5.33
N ASN A 286 -2.34 13.13 -4.05
CA ASN A 286 -3.02 13.80 -2.94
C ASN A 286 -2.12 14.05 -1.72
N ARG A 287 -0.79 13.87 -1.87
CA ARG A 287 0.23 14.08 -0.83
C ARG A 287 0.05 13.18 0.42
N PHE A 288 -0.51 12.00 0.26
CA PHE A 288 -0.57 11.03 1.35
C PHE A 288 0.80 10.35 1.53
N SER A 289 1.29 10.27 2.79
CA SER A 289 2.54 9.60 3.12
C SER A 289 2.27 8.23 3.74
N TYR A 290 2.55 7.18 2.99
CA TYR A 290 2.45 5.80 3.47
C TYR A 290 3.51 5.48 4.53
N ALA A 291 4.72 6.02 4.38
CA ALA A 291 5.78 5.83 5.36
C ALA A 291 5.43 6.48 6.71
N ARG A 292 4.79 7.66 6.71
CA ARG A 292 4.31 8.31 7.93
C ARG A 292 3.19 7.50 8.62
N GLU A 293 2.26 6.95 7.85
CA GLU A 293 1.15 6.15 8.37
C GLU A 293 1.63 4.83 8.98
N THR A 294 2.68 4.24 8.42
CA THR A 294 3.25 2.97 8.91
C THR A 294 4.44 3.15 9.87
N ARG A 295 4.80 4.37 10.23
CA ARG A 295 5.99 4.68 11.03
C ARG A 295 6.13 3.84 12.32
N PRO A 296 5.12 3.68 13.19
CA PRO A 296 5.27 2.87 14.39
C PRO A 296 5.59 1.40 14.08
N HIS A 297 5.05 0.86 13.00
CA HIS A 297 5.30 -0.50 12.57
C HIS A 297 6.70 -0.67 11.95
N LEU A 298 7.14 0.31 11.15
CA LEU A 298 8.48 0.32 10.54
C LEU A 298 9.59 0.25 11.59
N PHE A 299 9.42 0.94 12.72
CA PHE A 299 10.44 1.00 13.77
C PHE A 299 10.29 -0.06 14.85
N PHE A 300 9.13 -0.69 15.00
CA PHE A 300 8.92 -1.64 16.12
C PHE A 300 9.77 -2.91 16.01
N PHE A 301 9.95 -3.43 14.80
CA PHE A 301 10.81 -4.58 14.51
C PHE A 301 11.93 -4.24 13.52
N ASP A 302 12.40 -3.00 13.51
CA ASP A 302 13.53 -2.52 12.73
C ASP A 302 13.43 -2.87 11.22
N PHE A 303 12.22 -2.75 10.63
CA PHE A 303 12.05 -2.88 9.17
C PHE A 303 12.80 -1.80 8.40
N ILE A 304 13.18 -0.72 9.08
CA ILE A 304 13.89 0.42 8.51
C ILE A 304 14.89 0.97 9.53
N ASP A 305 16.06 1.36 9.05
CA ASP A 305 17.13 1.90 9.88
C ASP A 305 17.14 3.44 9.85
N GLY A 306 16.48 4.03 10.83
CA GLY A 306 16.53 5.45 11.11
C GLY A 306 15.70 6.35 10.18
N ALA A 307 15.71 7.65 10.51
CA ALA A 307 14.90 8.65 9.83
C ALA A 307 15.35 8.91 8.38
N SER A 308 16.65 8.74 8.09
CA SER A 308 17.18 8.92 6.72
C SER A 308 16.59 7.90 5.75
N ALA A 309 16.47 6.65 6.17
CA ALA A 309 15.89 5.58 5.36
C ALA A 309 14.38 5.80 5.13
N VAL A 310 13.65 6.35 6.12
CA VAL A 310 12.25 6.80 5.91
C VAL A 310 12.18 7.92 4.87
N GLY A 311 13.11 8.88 4.92
CA GLY A 311 13.18 9.96 3.92
C GLY A 311 13.49 9.45 2.52
N GLN A 312 14.32 8.42 2.39
CA GLN A 312 14.61 7.79 1.11
C GLN A 312 13.38 7.03 0.58
N LEU A 313 12.70 6.26 1.42
CA LEU A 313 11.45 5.57 1.07
C LEU A 313 10.39 6.55 0.53
N GLU A 314 10.25 7.73 1.16
CA GLU A 314 9.36 8.80 0.68
C GLU A 314 9.81 9.38 -0.68
N THR A 315 11.11 9.54 -0.89
CA THR A 315 11.66 10.06 -2.16
C THR A 315 11.44 9.08 -3.31
N ASP A 316 11.61 7.80 -3.05
CA ASP A 316 11.51 6.73 -4.04
C ASP A 316 10.05 6.37 -4.38
N ALA A 317 9.13 6.60 -3.45
CA ALA A 317 7.71 6.34 -3.65
C ALA A 317 7.10 7.32 -4.66
N ILE A 318 6.20 6.82 -5.51
CA ILE A 318 5.37 7.67 -6.37
C ILE A 318 4.50 8.56 -5.48
N GLY A 319 4.56 9.86 -5.71
CA GLY A 319 3.78 10.83 -4.94
C GLY A 319 4.25 11.07 -3.51
N GLY A 320 5.44 10.61 -3.12
CA GLY A 320 6.03 10.94 -1.83
C GLY A 320 6.42 12.42 -1.72
N THR A 321 6.16 13.03 -0.56
CA THR A 321 6.29 14.50 -0.37
C THR A 321 6.88 14.93 0.95
N TRP A 322 7.19 14.01 1.86
CA TRP A 322 7.60 14.36 3.23
C TRP A 322 9.10 14.22 3.44
N GLY A 323 9.64 15.01 4.36
CA GLY A 323 11.06 14.98 4.72
C GLY A 323 11.96 15.33 3.53
N LYS A 324 12.91 14.46 3.18
CA LYS A 324 13.86 14.64 2.07
C LYS A 324 13.16 14.89 0.72
N ALA A 325 12.02 14.26 0.48
CA ALA A 325 11.23 14.48 -0.74
C ALA A 325 10.74 15.93 -0.86
N THR A 326 10.42 16.61 0.25
CA THR A 326 10.04 18.03 0.23
C THR A 326 11.18 18.92 -0.25
N SER A 327 12.43 18.64 0.16
CA SER A 327 13.60 19.41 -0.29
C SER A 327 13.80 19.29 -1.80
N VAL A 328 13.71 18.06 -2.34
CA VAL A 328 13.77 17.82 -3.80
C VAL A 328 12.69 18.61 -4.55
N LEU A 329 11.45 18.64 -4.02
CA LEU A 329 10.36 19.39 -4.64
C LEU A 329 10.60 20.90 -4.59
N SER A 330 11.24 21.41 -3.52
CA SER A 330 11.54 22.85 -3.36
C SER A 330 12.64 23.35 -4.31
N GLU A 331 13.51 22.46 -4.79
CA GLU A 331 14.53 22.77 -5.81
C GLU A 331 13.94 22.93 -7.22
N GLY A 332 12.67 22.55 -7.39
CA GLY A 332 11.97 22.55 -8.67
C GLY A 332 12.18 21.24 -9.46
N VAL A 333 11.09 20.64 -9.87
CA VAL A 333 11.11 19.40 -10.69
C VAL A 333 10.63 19.73 -12.10
N LYS A 334 11.42 19.34 -13.11
CA LYS A 334 11.07 19.52 -14.52
C LYS A 334 10.44 18.26 -15.10
N PRO A 335 9.53 18.40 -16.07
CA PRO A 335 9.05 17.26 -16.87
C PRO A 335 10.22 16.54 -17.51
N LYS A 336 10.22 15.20 -17.46
CA LYS A 336 11.33 14.39 -17.93
C LYS A 336 11.39 14.26 -19.47
N ASN A 337 10.28 14.54 -20.14
CA ASN A 337 10.17 14.50 -21.59
C ASN A 337 8.96 15.33 -22.08
N GLU A 338 8.87 15.50 -23.41
CA GLU A 338 7.82 16.28 -24.08
C GLU A 338 6.40 15.74 -23.81
N LEU A 339 6.22 14.43 -23.66
CA LEU A 339 4.92 13.86 -23.33
C LEU A 339 4.42 14.37 -21.97
N VAL A 340 5.23 14.23 -20.94
CA VAL A 340 4.85 14.68 -19.57
C VAL A 340 4.64 16.19 -19.54
N ASP A 341 5.48 16.95 -20.25
CA ASP A 341 5.34 18.41 -20.34
C ASP A 341 4.01 18.79 -21.01
N GLY A 342 3.75 18.24 -22.18
CA GLY A 342 2.51 18.53 -22.94
C GLY A 342 1.24 18.12 -22.20
N LEU A 343 1.24 16.98 -21.52
CA LEU A 343 0.10 16.52 -20.72
C LEU A 343 -0.19 17.43 -19.51
N LEU A 344 0.84 17.98 -18.89
CA LEU A 344 0.70 18.77 -17.65
C LEU A 344 0.57 20.27 -17.90
N ALA A 345 1.06 20.81 -19.02
CA ALA A 345 1.05 22.24 -19.33
C ALA A 345 -0.32 22.92 -19.11
N PRO A 346 -1.48 22.34 -19.51
CA PRO A 346 -2.78 22.96 -19.29
C PRO A 346 -3.16 23.15 -17.82
N TYR A 347 -2.60 22.34 -16.92
CA TYR A 347 -2.94 22.31 -15.49
C TYR A 347 -1.94 23.08 -14.64
N LEU A 348 -0.66 23.10 -15.03
CA LEU A 348 0.41 23.69 -14.22
C LEU A 348 0.33 25.21 -14.16
N HIS A 349 -0.12 25.90 -15.23
CA HIS A 349 -0.16 27.36 -15.25
C HIS A 349 -0.94 27.94 -14.05
N GLY A 350 -2.15 27.43 -13.79
CA GLY A 350 -2.98 27.90 -12.68
C GLY A 350 -2.43 27.48 -11.30
N ILE A 351 -1.73 26.35 -11.21
CA ILE A 351 -1.16 25.82 -9.97
C ILE A 351 0.13 26.56 -9.60
N ASN A 352 0.98 26.91 -10.55
CA ASN A 352 2.21 27.68 -10.36
C ASN A 352 1.94 29.06 -9.74
N VAL A 353 0.86 29.72 -10.15
CA VAL A 353 0.44 31.02 -9.55
C VAL A 353 0.16 30.89 -8.06
N SER A 354 -0.22 29.68 -7.59
CA SER A 354 -0.56 29.40 -6.20
C SER A 354 0.60 28.79 -5.39
N GLY A 355 1.70 28.35 -6.04
CA GLY A 355 2.90 27.83 -5.36
C GLY A 355 3.68 26.77 -6.13
N ASP A 356 4.96 27.01 -6.36
CA ASP A 356 5.88 26.17 -7.14
C ASP A 356 6.03 24.73 -6.58
N LEU A 357 5.94 24.56 -5.26
CA LEU A 357 6.06 23.25 -4.61
C LEU A 357 5.00 22.27 -5.11
N MET A 358 3.77 22.72 -5.35
CA MET A 358 2.68 21.85 -5.82
C MET A 358 2.84 21.50 -7.29
N ALA A 359 3.32 22.42 -8.10
CA ALA A 359 3.66 22.16 -9.49
C ALA A 359 4.78 21.11 -9.58
N SER A 360 5.88 21.31 -8.83
CA SER A 360 6.98 20.32 -8.73
C SER A 360 6.49 18.96 -8.27
N TYR A 361 5.56 18.90 -7.32
CA TYR A 361 4.95 17.65 -6.86
C TYR A 361 4.20 16.92 -7.98
N ILE A 362 3.37 17.65 -8.73
CA ILE A 362 2.60 17.06 -9.84
C ILE A 362 3.55 16.55 -10.92
N VAL A 363 4.55 17.35 -11.28
CA VAL A 363 5.56 16.95 -12.28
C VAL A 363 6.30 15.70 -11.83
N LYS A 364 6.79 15.65 -10.57
CA LYS A 364 7.43 14.45 -10.02
C LYS A 364 6.51 13.23 -10.10
N TYR A 365 5.25 13.38 -9.71
CA TYR A 365 4.29 12.28 -9.72
C TYR A 365 4.12 11.70 -11.14
N PHE A 366 3.98 12.52 -12.16
CA PHE A 366 3.81 12.05 -13.53
C PHE A 366 5.11 11.60 -14.19
N ASN A 367 6.27 12.12 -13.78
CA ASN A 367 7.57 11.55 -14.14
C ASN A 367 7.71 10.12 -13.61
N ASP A 368 7.38 9.91 -12.34
CA ASP A 368 7.42 8.59 -11.70
C ASP A 368 6.39 7.62 -12.33
N LEU A 369 5.19 8.13 -12.68
CA LEU A 369 4.15 7.34 -13.34
C LEU A 369 4.56 6.93 -14.76
N TYR A 370 5.29 7.79 -15.47
CA TYR A 370 5.86 7.47 -16.78
C TYR A 370 6.85 6.31 -16.68
N ASP A 371 7.77 6.35 -15.70
CA ASP A 371 8.72 5.26 -15.46
C ASP A 371 8.00 3.96 -15.13
N HIS A 372 7.01 4.03 -14.25
CA HIS A 372 6.18 2.90 -13.91
C HIS A 372 5.46 2.29 -15.13
N ALA A 373 4.83 3.12 -15.96
CA ALA A 373 4.11 2.65 -17.15
C ALA A 373 5.05 1.98 -18.17
N SER A 374 6.27 2.54 -18.34
CA SER A 374 7.33 1.93 -19.15
C SER A 374 7.70 0.52 -18.67
N GLU A 375 7.86 0.35 -17.35
CA GLU A 375 8.19 -0.95 -16.76
C GLU A 375 7.04 -1.96 -16.87
N VAL A 376 5.80 -1.51 -16.65
CA VAL A 376 4.61 -2.37 -16.85
C VAL A 376 4.53 -2.86 -18.30
N ALA A 377 4.83 -1.99 -19.28
CA ALA A 377 4.84 -2.39 -20.68
C ALA A 377 5.86 -3.50 -20.98
N LYS A 378 7.02 -3.52 -20.32
CA LYS A 378 8.05 -4.55 -20.54
C LYS A 378 7.65 -5.93 -20.01
N VAL A 379 6.91 -5.99 -18.89
CA VAL A 379 6.53 -7.25 -18.23
C VAL A 379 5.19 -7.81 -18.68
N CYS A 380 4.30 -6.99 -19.27
CA CYS A 380 3.00 -7.43 -19.74
C CYS A 380 3.09 -8.21 -21.06
N LYS A 381 2.24 -9.24 -21.17
CA LYS A 381 1.97 -9.93 -22.44
C LYS A 381 1.24 -9.00 -23.43
N GLU A 382 1.28 -9.32 -24.71
CA GLU A 382 0.32 -8.78 -25.67
C GLU A 382 -1.11 -9.12 -25.22
N GLN A 383 -2.03 -8.17 -25.38
CA GLN A 383 -3.41 -8.24 -24.92
C GLN A 383 -3.60 -8.32 -23.38
N ALA A 384 -2.58 -7.99 -22.60
CA ALA A 384 -2.73 -7.85 -21.16
C ALA A 384 -3.82 -6.83 -20.79
N ARG A 385 -4.63 -7.16 -19.80
CA ARG A 385 -5.75 -6.33 -19.31
C ARG A 385 -5.32 -5.58 -18.05
N LEU A 386 -5.55 -4.28 -18.01
CA LEU A 386 -5.14 -3.44 -16.90
C LEU A 386 -6.35 -2.74 -16.26
N ALA A 387 -6.41 -2.75 -14.95
CA ALA A 387 -7.36 -2.00 -14.14
C ALA A 387 -6.62 -1.21 -13.06
N TYR A 388 -6.60 0.11 -13.21
CA TYR A 388 -5.99 1.05 -12.28
C TYR A 388 -7.07 1.79 -11.51
N VAL A 389 -7.13 1.56 -10.19
CA VAL A 389 -8.06 2.28 -9.30
C VAL A 389 -7.39 3.56 -8.84
N ILE A 390 -7.89 4.71 -9.27
CA ILE A 390 -7.30 6.01 -8.98
C ILE A 390 -8.36 7.06 -8.67
N GLY A 391 -8.04 8.01 -7.82
CA GLY A 391 -8.86 9.21 -7.59
C GLY A 391 -8.32 10.40 -8.36
N ASN A 392 -9.22 11.24 -8.90
CA ASN A 392 -8.83 12.55 -9.35
C ASN A 392 -8.37 13.40 -8.15
N SER A 393 -7.68 14.50 -8.45
CA SER A 393 -7.15 15.40 -7.43
C SER A 393 -7.54 16.85 -7.69
N LYS A 394 -7.42 17.68 -6.67
CA LYS A 394 -7.65 19.12 -6.76
C LYS A 394 -6.57 19.83 -5.95
N PHE A 395 -5.78 20.66 -6.60
CA PHE A 395 -4.74 21.45 -6.00
C PHE A 395 -5.16 22.91 -6.00
N TYR A 396 -5.25 23.49 -4.78
CA TYR A 396 -5.93 24.76 -4.60
C TYR A 396 -7.34 24.65 -5.19
N GLU A 397 -7.73 25.45 -6.16
CA GLU A 397 -9.03 25.34 -6.84
C GLU A 397 -8.95 24.68 -8.23
N HIS A 398 -7.75 24.21 -8.63
CA HIS A 398 -7.52 23.62 -9.95
C HIS A 398 -7.70 22.10 -9.94
N PRO A 399 -8.68 21.56 -10.70
CA PRO A 399 -8.86 20.12 -10.82
C PRO A 399 -7.74 19.48 -11.65
N LEU A 400 -7.31 18.28 -11.26
CA LEU A 400 -6.36 17.45 -11.98
C LEU A 400 -7.04 16.11 -12.31
N PRO A 401 -7.36 15.81 -13.57
CA PRO A 401 -8.02 14.57 -14.00
C PRO A 401 -7.00 13.41 -14.06
N SER A 402 -6.61 12.92 -12.90
CA SER A 402 -5.53 11.93 -12.76
C SER A 402 -5.82 10.62 -13.47
N ASP A 403 -7.09 10.24 -13.59
CA ASP A 403 -7.58 9.07 -14.34
C ASP A 403 -7.33 9.20 -15.85
N GLU A 404 -7.64 10.35 -16.44
CA GLU A 404 -7.44 10.61 -17.87
C GLU A 404 -5.94 10.76 -18.20
N LEU A 405 -5.20 11.48 -17.36
CA LEU A 405 -3.76 11.66 -17.50
C LEU A 405 -3.00 10.33 -17.38
N LEU A 406 -3.40 9.45 -16.43
CA LEU A 406 -2.85 8.10 -16.31
C LEU A 406 -3.07 7.32 -17.61
N ALA A 407 -4.29 7.31 -18.14
CA ALA A 407 -4.61 6.63 -19.40
C ALA A 407 -3.74 7.14 -20.57
N SER A 408 -3.49 8.46 -20.64
CA SER A 408 -2.65 9.07 -21.67
C SER A 408 -1.18 8.64 -21.54
N VAL A 409 -0.64 8.56 -20.31
CA VAL A 409 0.72 8.06 -20.08
C VAL A 409 0.84 6.61 -20.52
N PHE A 410 -0.10 5.74 -20.16
CA PHE A 410 -0.10 4.34 -20.60
C PHE A 410 -0.30 4.19 -22.11
N GLY A 411 -1.10 5.07 -22.72
CA GLY A 411 -1.30 5.12 -24.16
C GLY A 411 0.00 5.28 -24.96
N HIS A 412 0.96 6.06 -24.44
CA HIS A 412 2.29 6.22 -25.03
C HIS A 412 3.07 4.89 -25.11
N PHE A 413 2.82 3.97 -24.21
CA PHE A 413 3.46 2.65 -24.17
C PHE A 413 2.63 1.53 -24.84
N GLY A 414 1.64 1.90 -25.67
CA GLY A 414 0.87 0.97 -26.49
C GLY A 414 -0.35 0.36 -25.79
N PHE A 415 -0.75 0.87 -24.63
CA PHE A 415 -1.99 0.46 -23.99
C PHE A 415 -3.16 1.31 -24.51
N LYS A 416 -4.24 0.65 -24.93
CA LYS A 416 -5.46 1.30 -25.40
C LYS A 416 -6.43 1.46 -24.24
N LEU A 417 -6.93 2.67 -24.03
CA LEU A 417 -8.01 2.92 -23.10
C LEU A 417 -9.29 2.23 -23.59
N GLU A 418 -9.89 1.37 -22.77
CA GLU A 418 -11.20 0.74 -23.04
C GLU A 418 -12.33 1.61 -22.46
N ARG A 419 -12.20 2.01 -21.18
CA ARG A 419 -13.17 2.89 -20.50
C ARG A 419 -12.64 3.38 -19.15
N ILE A 420 -13.29 4.41 -18.61
CA ILE A 420 -13.10 4.90 -17.24
C ILE A 420 -14.43 4.79 -16.50
N ASP A 421 -14.49 3.93 -15.49
CA ASP A 421 -15.66 3.77 -14.64
C ASP A 421 -15.49 4.60 -13.36
N ARG A 422 -16.19 5.73 -13.26
CA ARG A 422 -16.20 6.56 -12.05
C ARG A 422 -17.16 5.94 -11.03
N MET A 423 -16.60 5.39 -9.94
CA MET A 423 -17.33 4.54 -9.00
C MET A 423 -18.12 5.32 -7.95
N ARG A 424 -17.53 6.36 -7.38
CA ARG A 424 -18.13 7.15 -6.32
C ARG A 424 -17.56 8.56 -6.21
N LYS A 425 -18.36 9.48 -5.70
CA LYS A 425 -17.88 10.80 -5.24
C LYS A 425 -17.16 10.65 -3.90
N ARG A 426 -16.03 11.35 -3.73
CA ARG A 426 -15.32 11.45 -2.45
C ARG A 426 -15.90 12.58 -1.64
N GLN A 427 -16.17 12.33 -0.34
CA GLN A 427 -16.84 13.31 0.53
C GLN A 427 -15.91 14.45 0.99
N SER A 428 -14.60 14.30 0.84
CA SER A 428 -13.61 15.25 1.37
C SER A 428 -13.62 16.64 0.72
N LYS A 429 -13.98 16.72 -0.58
CA LYS A 429 -14.10 17.98 -1.34
C LYS A 429 -15.03 17.78 -2.53
N THR A 430 -15.74 18.85 -2.90
CA THR A 430 -16.61 18.87 -4.09
C THR A 430 -15.80 18.57 -5.36
N GLY A 431 -16.32 17.73 -6.26
CA GLY A 431 -15.71 17.39 -7.54
C GLY A 431 -14.69 16.24 -7.47
N LEU A 432 -14.36 15.71 -6.27
CA LEU A 432 -13.49 14.55 -6.17
C LEU A 432 -14.26 13.24 -6.30
N TYR A 433 -13.67 12.28 -7.04
CA TYR A 433 -14.21 10.95 -7.26
C TYR A 433 -13.10 9.89 -7.25
N GLU A 434 -13.49 8.63 -7.24
CA GLU A 434 -12.63 7.48 -7.51
C GLU A 434 -13.13 6.77 -8.77
N ALA A 435 -12.19 6.32 -9.58
CA ALA A 435 -12.45 5.65 -10.84
C ALA A 435 -11.59 4.39 -11.01
N VAL A 436 -12.06 3.47 -11.84
CA VAL A 436 -11.24 2.40 -12.42
C VAL A 436 -10.97 2.75 -13.89
N VAL A 437 -9.70 2.81 -14.24
CA VAL A 437 -9.23 3.01 -15.62
C VAL A 437 -8.95 1.62 -16.21
N PHE A 438 -9.74 1.20 -17.17
CA PHE A 438 -9.58 -0.06 -17.89
C PHE A 438 -8.81 0.14 -19.18
N MET A 439 -7.74 -0.61 -19.36
CA MET A 439 -6.87 -0.53 -20.52
C MET A 439 -6.50 -1.94 -21.00
N ARG A 440 -6.11 -2.04 -22.26
CA ARG A 440 -5.60 -3.27 -22.87
C ARG A 440 -4.34 -2.97 -23.69
N ARG A 441 -3.38 -3.88 -23.61
CA ARG A 441 -2.18 -3.81 -24.45
C ARG A 441 -2.45 -4.22 -25.89
#